data_8373375a42874d8a1beddc41477b3b38
#
_entry.id   8373375a42874d8a1beddc41477b3b38
#
_cell.length_a   1.000
_cell.length_b   1.000
_cell.length_c   1.000
_cell.angle_alpha   90.00
_cell.angle_beta   90.00
_cell.angle_gamma   90.00
#
_symmetry.space_group_name_H-M   'P 1'
#
loop_
_entity.id
_entity.type
_entity.pdbx_description
1 polymer ?
#
loop_
_entity_poly.entity_id
_entity_poly.type
_entity_poly.pdbx_seq_one_letter_code
_entity_poly.pdbx_strand_id
1 'polypeptide(L)'
;VRYKEPTMRNTKGFTLIELLIVVAIIGVLAAVGIPMYNGYIADSKRTAAMENFERVVKFIDTEILKCRAMGGTPMRLRDKSGGVTTVPCPVDSKDDKTNQAFLDHFEGLGMKNPYYPATPATTRPSGKACAEGCISIDGHNTVFAVNMTYLDSKGEKQKMPQWLRYLHQISG
;
A
#
# COMPACT_ATOMS: atom_id res chain seq x y z
N VAL A 1 58.82 46.97 -2.53
CA VAL A 1 57.74 46.01 -2.50
C VAL A 1 56.46 46.76 -2.89
N ARG A 2 55.90 46.47 -4.11
CA ARG A 2 54.63 47.05 -4.56
C ARG A 2 53.48 46.18 -4.06
N TYR A 3 52.68 46.71 -3.16
CA TYR A 3 51.40 46.08 -2.78
C TYR A 3 50.42 46.26 -3.93
N LYS A 4 49.94 45.12 -4.50
CA LYS A 4 48.87 45.07 -5.49
C LYS A 4 47.55 45.17 -4.73
N GLU A 5 46.82 46.29 -4.89
CA GLU A 5 45.49 46.44 -4.30
C GLU A 5 44.53 45.38 -4.85
N PRO A 6 43.70 44.76 -3.99
CA PRO A 6 42.69 43.81 -4.45
C PRO A 6 41.60 44.55 -5.21
N THR A 7 41.38 44.18 -6.47
CA THR A 7 40.26 44.67 -7.29
C THR A 7 38.96 44.22 -6.63
N MET A 8 38.19 45.15 -6.07
CA MET A 8 36.84 44.91 -5.58
C MET A 8 35.97 44.48 -6.74
N ARG A 9 35.52 43.19 -6.71
CA ARG A 9 34.49 42.70 -7.60
C ARG A 9 33.19 43.44 -7.27
N ASN A 10 32.65 44.17 -8.23
CA ASN A 10 31.37 44.84 -8.14
C ASN A 10 30.26 43.78 -8.07
N THR A 11 29.86 43.37 -6.87
CA THR A 11 28.72 42.49 -6.63
C THR A 11 27.45 43.33 -6.75
N LYS A 12 26.74 43.19 -7.87
CA LYS A 12 25.41 43.78 -8.00
C LYS A 12 24.49 43.11 -6.96
N GLY A 13 24.08 43.88 -5.95
CA GLY A 13 23.13 43.44 -4.94
C GLY A 13 21.69 43.40 -5.51
N PHE A 14 20.87 42.51 -4.99
CA PHE A 14 19.43 42.49 -5.27
C PHE A 14 18.74 43.73 -4.64
N THR A 15 17.78 44.27 -5.39
CA THR A 15 16.94 45.36 -4.86
C THR A 15 15.83 44.79 -3.94
N LEU A 16 15.41 45.57 -2.95
CA LEU A 16 14.30 45.17 -2.08
C LEU A 16 13.02 44.89 -2.85
N ILE A 17 12.75 45.63 -3.92
CA ILE A 17 11.56 45.47 -4.74
C ILE A 17 11.58 44.17 -5.55
N GLU A 18 12.75 43.77 -6.08
CA GLU A 18 12.90 42.47 -6.78
C GLU A 18 12.61 41.31 -5.84
N LEU A 19 13.07 41.36 -4.60
CA LEU A 19 12.79 40.33 -3.62
C LEU A 19 11.30 40.30 -3.25
N LEU A 20 10.68 41.46 -3.07
CA LEU A 20 9.28 41.62 -2.70
C LEU A 20 8.35 41.03 -3.78
N ILE A 21 8.62 41.32 -5.05
CA ILE A 21 7.84 40.76 -6.18
C ILE A 21 7.95 39.26 -6.25
N VAL A 22 9.14 38.71 -6.06
CA VAL A 22 9.38 37.24 -6.09
C VAL A 22 8.59 36.54 -4.98
N VAL A 23 8.66 37.03 -3.73
CA VAL A 23 7.92 36.38 -2.63
C VAL A 23 6.40 36.55 -2.79
N ALA A 24 5.92 37.64 -3.38
CA ALA A 24 4.51 37.83 -3.68
C ALA A 24 4.01 36.79 -4.71
N ILE A 25 4.76 36.58 -5.79
CA ILE A 25 4.41 35.57 -6.81
C ILE A 25 4.42 34.15 -6.23
N ILE A 26 5.48 33.80 -5.48
CA ILE A 26 5.57 32.48 -4.82
C ILE A 26 4.40 32.29 -3.84
N GLY A 27 4.03 33.33 -3.10
CA GLY A 27 2.90 33.28 -2.16
C GLY A 27 1.59 32.97 -2.84
N VAL A 28 1.28 33.62 -3.97
CA VAL A 28 0.06 33.34 -4.75
C VAL A 28 0.08 31.92 -5.34
N LEU A 29 1.19 31.50 -5.92
CA LEU A 29 1.32 30.15 -6.47
C LEU A 29 1.18 29.06 -5.39
N ALA A 30 1.78 29.27 -4.23
CA ALA A 30 1.69 28.33 -3.11
C ALA A 30 0.28 28.23 -2.55
N ALA A 31 -0.47 29.36 -2.49
CA ALA A 31 -1.83 29.37 -1.96
C ALA A 31 -2.80 28.45 -2.75
N VAL A 32 -2.58 28.29 -4.06
CA VAL A 32 -3.38 27.42 -4.92
C VAL A 32 -2.73 26.04 -5.08
N GLY A 33 -1.42 25.97 -5.20
CA GLY A 33 -0.68 24.75 -5.49
C GLY A 33 -0.70 23.75 -4.34
N ILE A 34 -0.58 24.20 -3.10
CA ILE A 34 -0.52 23.30 -1.93
C ILE A 34 -1.82 22.47 -1.76
N PRO A 35 -3.03 23.05 -1.75
CA PRO A 35 -4.24 22.25 -1.60
C PRO A 35 -4.46 21.28 -2.76
N MET A 36 -4.16 21.66 -4.00
CA MET A 36 -4.24 20.76 -5.15
C MET A 36 -3.26 19.59 -5.04
N TYR A 37 -2.03 19.86 -4.61
CA TYR A 37 -1.01 18.83 -4.41
C TYR A 37 -1.41 17.82 -3.34
N ASN A 38 -1.97 18.29 -2.22
CA ASN A 38 -2.45 17.42 -1.13
C ASN A 38 -3.60 16.51 -1.60
N GLY A 39 -4.51 17.02 -2.41
CA GLY A 39 -5.58 16.23 -3.03
C GLY A 39 -5.03 15.13 -3.93
N TYR A 40 -4.09 15.47 -4.80
CA TYR A 40 -3.43 14.51 -5.70
C TYR A 40 -2.72 13.38 -4.93
N ILE A 41 -2.00 13.71 -3.85
CA ILE A 41 -1.34 12.72 -2.99
C ILE A 41 -2.35 11.79 -2.30
N ALA A 42 -3.49 12.33 -1.84
CA ALA A 42 -4.53 11.53 -1.21
C ALA A 42 -5.14 10.52 -2.21
N ASP A 43 -5.47 10.96 -3.42
CA ASP A 43 -5.99 10.10 -4.48
C ASP A 43 -4.97 9.05 -4.94
N SER A 44 -3.70 9.42 -5.04
CA SER A 44 -2.62 8.49 -5.37
C SER A 44 -2.48 7.37 -4.33
N LYS A 45 -2.52 7.71 -3.04
CA LYS A 45 -2.49 6.71 -1.96
C LYS A 45 -3.69 5.77 -2.00
N ARG A 46 -4.89 6.33 -2.26
CA ARG A 46 -6.11 5.55 -2.41
C ARG A 46 -6.01 4.57 -3.58
N THR A 47 -5.59 5.04 -4.74
CA THR A 47 -5.42 4.21 -5.94
C THR A 47 -4.42 3.09 -5.69
N ALA A 48 -3.26 3.39 -5.12
CA ALA A 48 -2.26 2.39 -4.77
C ALA A 48 -2.78 1.35 -3.76
N ALA A 49 -3.61 1.77 -2.79
CA ALA A 49 -4.24 0.83 -1.86
C ALA A 49 -5.23 -0.10 -2.56
N MET A 50 -6.03 0.42 -3.49
CA MET A 50 -6.96 -0.37 -4.29
C MET A 50 -6.24 -1.37 -5.20
N GLU A 51 -5.16 -0.97 -5.84
CA GLU A 51 -4.32 -1.87 -6.65
C GLU A 51 -3.70 -2.99 -5.81
N ASN A 52 -3.21 -2.67 -4.62
CA ASN A 52 -2.71 -3.67 -3.68
C ASN A 52 -3.81 -4.66 -3.30
N PHE A 53 -5.00 -4.18 -3.00
CA PHE A 53 -6.15 -5.03 -2.66
C PHE A 53 -6.52 -5.97 -3.80
N GLU A 54 -6.67 -5.46 -5.03
CA GLU A 54 -6.95 -6.29 -6.20
C GLU A 54 -5.87 -7.33 -6.45
N ARG A 55 -4.61 -6.96 -6.27
CA ARG A 55 -3.48 -7.87 -6.42
C ARG A 55 -3.55 -9.02 -5.41
N VAL A 56 -3.86 -8.72 -4.14
CA VAL A 56 -4.04 -9.72 -3.08
C VAL A 56 -5.18 -10.67 -3.42
N VAL A 57 -6.35 -10.13 -3.79
CA VAL A 57 -7.53 -10.94 -4.13
C VAL A 57 -7.25 -11.85 -5.34
N LYS A 58 -6.72 -11.30 -6.42
CA LYS A 58 -6.40 -12.07 -7.64
C LYS A 58 -5.36 -13.15 -7.39
N PHE A 59 -4.37 -12.87 -6.56
CA PHE A 59 -3.35 -13.84 -6.21
C PHE A 59 -3.95 -15.01 -5.43
N ILE A 60 -4.70 -14.74 -4.36
CA ILE A 60 -5.33 -15.78 -3.53
C ILE A 60 -6.27 -16.63 -4.39
N ASP A 61 -7.14 -16.02 -5.21
CA ASP A 61 -8.02 -16.71 -6.14
C ASP A 61 -7.23 -17.65 -7.07
N THR A 62 -6.16 -17.14 -7.65
CA THR A 62 -5.34 -17.90 -8.60
C THR A 62 -4.67 -19.11 -7.95
N GLU A 63 -4.10 -18.94 -6.77
CA GLU A 63 -3.43 -20.02 -6.06
C GLU A 63 -4.42 -21.10 -5.60
N ILE A 64 -5.60 -20.71 -5.18
CA ILE A 64 -6.66 -21.68 -4.81
C ILE A 64 -7.18 -22.42 -6.04
N LEU A 65 -7.36 -21.74 -7.18
CA LEU A 65 -7.76 -22.38 -8.42
C LEU A 65 -6.71 -23.39 -8.90
N LYS A 66 -5.42 -23.04 -8.82
CA LYS A 66 -4.31 -23.97 -9.12
C LYS A 66 -4.34 -25.19 -8.20
N CYS A 67 -4.53 -24.97 -6.91
CA CYS A 67 -4.65 -26.03 -5.91
C CYS A 67 -5.74 -27.06 -6.28
N ARG A 68 -6.89 -26.59 -6.77
CA ARG A 68 -7.99 -27.45 -7.23
C ARG A 68 -7.69 -28.15 -8.55
N ALA A 69 -7.16 -27.41 -9.51
CA ALA A 69 -6.93 -27.92 -10.87
C ALA A 69 -5.79 -28.96 -10.93
N MET A 70 -4.79 -28.83 -10.05
CA MET A 70 -3.58 -29.66 -10.06
C MET A 70 -3.63 -30.86 -9.10
N GLY A 71 -4.83 -31.28 -8.70
CA GLY A 71 -5.01 -32.51 -7.92
C GLY A 71 -4.34 -32.53 -6.55
N GLY A 72 -4.32 -31.39 -5.86
CA GLY A 72 -3.80 -31.29 -4.50
C GLY A 72 -2.29 -30.99 -4.41
N THR A 73 -1.68 -30.48 -5.49
CA THR A 73 -0.28 -30.02 -5.43
C THR A 73 -0.16 -28.82 -4.45
N PRO A 74 0.75 -28.90 -3.45
CA PRO A 74 0.90 -27.82 -2.48
C PRO A 74 1.29 -26.49 -3.12
N MET A 75 0.70 -25.41 -2.63
CA MET A 75 1.06 -24.05 -3.05
C MET A 75 2.44 -23.67 -2.49
N ARG A 76 3.24 -22.99 -3.29
CA ARG A 76 4.54 -22.46 -2.90
C ARG A 76 4.45 -20.95 -2.74
N LEU A 77 4.49 -20.48 -1.51
CA LEU A 77 4.40 -19.08 -1.16
C LEU A 77 5.76 -18.57 -0.69
N ARG A 78 6.03 -17.29 -0.89
CA ARG A 78 7.21 -16.63 -0.33
C ARG A 78 7.00 -16.43 1.17
N ASP A 79 8.02 -16.64 1.98
CA ASP A 79 7.99 -16.24 3.39
C ASP A 79 8.56 -14.83 3.60
N LYS A 80 8.48 -14.31 4.81
CA LYS A 80 8.96 -12.96 5.18
C LYS A 80 10.47 -12.77 4.95
N SER A 81 11.25 -13.83 5.03
CA SER A 81 12.72 -13.80 4.85
C SER A 81 13.15 -13.92 3.39
N GLY A 82 12.18 -14.11 2.49
CA GLY A 82 12.42 -14.31 1.05
C GLY A 82 12.61 -15.78 0.65
N GLY A 83 12.47 -16.72 1.61
CA GLY A 83 12.43 -18.16 1.36
C GLY A 83 11.09 -18.59 0.76
N VAL A 84 10.83 -19.90 0.77
CA VAL A 84 9.60 -20.50 0.26
C VAL A 84 8.98 -21.37 1.34
N THR A 85 7.73 -21.09 1.66
CA THR A 85 6.88 -21.97 2.46
C THR A 85 5.88 -22.71 1.58
N THR A 86 5.42 -23.89 2.01
CA THR A 86 4.44 -24.69 1.30
C THR A 86 3.14 -24.77 2.10
N VAL A 87 2.02 -24.57 1.41
CA VAL A 87 0.69 -24.71 1.97
C VAL A 87 0.02 -25.91 1.33
N PRO A 88 -0.48 -26.87 2.14
CA PRO A 88 -1.11 -28.08 1.59
C PRO A 88 -2.40 -27.76 0.84
N CYS A 89 -2.75 -28.60 -0.12
CA CYS A 89 -4.04 -28.61 -0.82
C CYS A 89 -4.84 -29.87 -0.43
N PRO A 90 -6.14 -29.77 -0.22
CA PRO A 90 -6.99 -28.58 -0.32
C PRO A 90 -6.70 -27.55 0.79
N VAL A 91 -6.97 -26.28 0.49
CA VAL A 91 -6.72 -25.20 1.42
C VAL A 91 -7.82 -25.16 2.49
N ASP A 92 -7.42 -25.14 3.75
CA ASP A 92 -8.33 -24.87 4.86
C ASP A 92 -8.27 -23.37 5.24
N SER A 93 -9.36 -22.69 4.99
CA SER A 93 -9.47 -21.26 5.33
C SER A 93 -9.49 -20.99 6.84
N LYS A 94 -9.82 -21.99 7.65
CA LYS A 94 -9.79 -21.90 9.11
C LYS A 94 -8.39 -22.12 9.69
N ASP A 95 -7.48 -22.65 8.89
CA ASP A 95 -6.10 -22.87 9.33
C ASP A 95 -5.34 -21.55 9.40
N ASP A 96 -5.04 -21.18 10.60
CA ASP A 96 -4.25 -19.99 10.92
C ASP A 96 -2.88 -19.97 10.21
N LYS A 97 -2.29 -21.13 9.95
CA LYS A 97 -1.01 -21.23 9.22
C LYS A 97 -1.17 -20.86 7.76
N THR A 98 -2.28 -21.25 7.14
CA THR A 98 -2.60 -20.86 5.76
C THR A 98 -2.80 -19.35 5.64
N ASN A 99 -3.60 -18.77 6.53
CA ASN A 99 -3.79 -17.32 6.57
C ASN A 99 -2.46 -16.58 6.78
N GLN A 100 -1.62 -17.06 7.71
CA GLN A 100 -0.32 -16.48 7.95
C GLN A 100 0.61 -16.61 6.75
N ALA A 101 0.60 -17.73 6.04
CA ALA A 101 1.43 -17.93 4.86
C ALA A 101 1.09 -16.94 3.73
N PHE A 102 -0.19 -16.61 3.52
CA PHE A 102 -0.58 -15.56 2.58
C PHE A 102 -0.11 -14.18 3.03
N LEU A 103 -0.23 -13.85 4.32
CA LEU A 103 0.26 -12.58 4.86
C LEU A 103 1.77 -12.44 4.69
N ASP A 104 2.51 -13.49 5.05
CA ASP A 104 3.96 -13.55 4.94
C ASP A 104 4.42 -13.44 3.48
N HIS A 105 3.63 -13.98 2.55
CA HIS A 105 3.92 -13.88 1.11
C HIS A 105 3.92 -12.41 0.64
N PHE A 106 2.91 -11.64 0.96
CA PHE A 106 2.83 -10.24 0.55
C PHE A 106 3.85 -9.36 1.29
N GLU A 107 4.13 -9.67 2.56
CA GLU A 107 5.19 -9.01 3.30
C GLU A 107 6.57 -9.32 2.72
N GLY A 108 6.85 -10.57 2.38
CA GLY A 108 8.07 -11.03 1.70
C GLY A 108 8.25 -10.47 0.28
N LEU A 109 7.16 -10.06 -0.39
CA LEU A 109 7.20 -9.30 -1.64
C LEU A 109 7.48 -7.80 -1.42
N GLY A 110 7.57 -7.35 -0.17
CA GLY A 110 7.80 -5.96 0.16
C GLY A 110 6.57 -5.06 -0.05
N MET A 111 5.36 -5.62 -0.10
CA MET A 111 4.13 -4.85 -0.27
C MET A 111 3.89 -3.94 0.93
N LYS A 112 3.93 -2.63 0.71
CA LYS A 112 3.80 -1.60 1.74
C LYS A 112 2.43 -0.95 1.71
N ASN A 113 2.00 -0.49 2.90
CA ASN A 113 0.78 0.30 3.03
C ASN A 113 1.03 1.71 2.44
N PRO A 114 0.24 2.18 1.45
CA PRO A 114 0.45 3.48 0.82
C PRO A 114 0.23 4.68 1.76
N TYR A 115 -0.59 4.50 2.80
CA TYR A 115 -0.80 5.54 3.81
C TYR A 115 0.29 5.54 4.88
N TYR A 116 0.83 4.36 5.20
CA TYR A 116 1.85 4.15 6.24
C TYR A 116 2.99 3.28 5.70
N PRO A 117 3.92 3.84 4.90
CA PRO A 117 4.96 3.06 4.19
C PRO A 117 5.92 2.27 5.10
N ALA A 118 5.98 2.61 6.39
CA ALA A 118 6.76 1.86 7.37
C ALA A 118 6.10 0.51 7.77
N THR A 119 4.81 0.31 7.41
CA THR A 119 4.05 -0.89 7.76
C THR A 119 3.78 -1.75 6.53
N PRO A 120 3.64 -3.09 6.67
CA PRO A 120 3.17 -3.93 5.58
C PRO A 120 1.76 -3.56 5.16
N ALA A 121 1.42 -3.85 3.88
CA ALA A 121 0.07 -3.62 3.37
C ALA A 121 -0.95 -4.63 3.92
N THR A 122 -0.50 -5.82 4.30
CA THR A 122 -1.36 -6.92 4.77
C THR A 122 -1.19 -7.16 6.27
N THR A 123 -2.27 -7.51 6.96
CA THR A 123 -2.26 -7.84 8.39
C THR A 123 -3.35 -8.84 8.74
N ARG A 124 -3.23 -9.46 9.91
CA ARG A 124 -4.33 -10.24 10.51
C ARG A 124 -5.39 -9.31 11.09
N PRO A 125 -6.66 -9.67 11.01
CA PRO A 125 -7.70 -9.00 11.77
C PRO A 125 -7.52 -9.33 13.27
N SER A 126 -6.89 -8.41 14.00
CA SER A 126 -6.63 -8.58 15.45
C SER A 126 -7.75 -8.04 16.34
N GLY A 127 -8.99 -7.98 15.83
CA GLY A 127 -10.11 -7.35 16.54
C GLY A 127 -10.06 -5.82 16.58
N LYS A 128 -8.93 -5.21 16.23
CA LYS A 128 -8.80 -3.76 16.01
C LYS A 128 -9.00 -3.46 14.53
N ALA A 129 -9.72 -2.37 14.24
CA ALA A 129 -9.87 -1.93 12.87
C ALA A 129 -8.48 -1.75 12.22
N CYS A 130 -8.33 -2.34 11.04
CA CYS A 130 -7.15 -2.15 10.21
C CYS A 130 -6.98 -0.66 9.91
N ALA A 131 -5.76 -0.14 9.92
CA ALA A 131 -5.47 1.23 9.52
C ALA A 131 -5.82 1.44 8.04
N GLU A 132 -5.92 2.70 7.61
CA GLU A 132 -6.21 3.03 6.21
C GLU A 132 -5.17 2.40 5.27
N GLY A 133 -5.64 1.85 4.16
CA GLY A 133 -4.81 1.16 3.16
C GLY A 133 -4.31 -0.21 3.59
N CYS A 134 -4.71 -0.68 4.77
CA CYS A 134 -4.38 -2.00 5.26
C CYS A 134 -5.38 -3.03 4.72
N ILE A 135 -4.87 -4.19 4.32
CA ILE A 135 -5.63 -5.33 3.82
C ILE A 135 -5.58 -6.42 4.87
N SER A 136 -6.73 -6.82 5.40
CA SER A 136 -6.83 -7.97 6.28
C SER A 136 -7.24 -9.22 5.51
N ILE A 137 -6.56 -10.33 5.81
CA ILE A 137 -6.88 -11.66 5.30
C ILE A 137 -7.34 -12.49 6.47
N ASP A 138 -8.55 -12.99 6.41
CA ASP A 138 -9.16 -13.81 7.44
C ASP A 138 -9.84 -15.03 6.81
N GLY A 139 -9.79 -16.15 7.49
CA GLY A 139 -10.50 -17.35 7.09
C GLY A 139 -11.73 -17.55 7.95
N HIS A 140 -12.88 -17.63 7.31
CA HIS A 140 -14.13 -17.90 8.00
C HIS A 140 -14.90 -19.05 7.31
N ASN A 141 -15.14 -20.12 8.06
CA ASN A 141 -15.74 -21.35 7.52
C ASN A 141 -14.97 -21.92 6.32
N THR A 142 -15.50 -21.79 5.12
CA THR A 142 -14.90 -22.31 3.86
C THR A 142 -14.47 -21.18 2.93
N VAL A 143 -14.33 -19.97 3.46
CA VAL A 143 -14.15 -18.73 2.67
C VAL A 143 -12.98 -17.92 3.20
N PHE A 144 -12.17 -17.36 2.29
CA PHE A 144 -11.26 -16.29 2.65
C PHE A 144 -11.96 -14.94 2.51
N ALA A 145 -11.97 -14.18 3.59
CA ALA A 145 -12.42 -12.80 3.59
C ALA A 145 -11.21 -11.88 3.44
N VAL A 146 -11.17 -11.10 2.37
CA VAL A 146 -10.16 -10.07 2.17
C VAL A 146 -10.85 -8.72 2.29
N ASN A 147 -10.45 -7.95 3.29
CA ASN A 147 -11.06 -6.66 3.59
C ASN A 147 -10.02 -5.56 3.54
N MET A 148 -10.41 -4.37 3.10
CA MET A 148 -9.58 -3.19 3.11
C MET A 148 -10.38 -1.98 3.61
N THR A 149 -9.70 -1.11 4.37
CA THR A 149 -10.22 0.21 4.75
C THR A 149 -9.43 1.27 3.98
N TYR A 150 -10.10 2.24 3.37
CA TYR A 150 -9.47 3.35 2.67
C TYR A 150 -10.16 4.69 3.02
N LEU A 151 -9.52 5.80 2.73
CA LEU A 151 -10.13 7.12 2.83
C LEU A 151 -10.74 7.51 1.47
N ASP A 152 -11.97 8.00 1.48
CA ASP A 152 -12.59 8.58 0.28
C ASP A 152 -12.04 9.99 -0.02
N SER A 153 -12.58 10.64 -1.05
CA SER A 153 -12.17 11.99 -1.46
C SER A 153 -12.45 13.07 -0.40
N LYS A 154 -13.31 12.78 0.58
CA LYS A 154 -13.62 13.66 1.71
C LYS A 154 -12.77 13.34 2.95
N GLY A 155 -11.92 12.33 2.90
CA GLY A 155 -11.14 11.86 4.04
C GLY A 155 -11.91 10.97 5.01
N GLU A 156 -13.10 10.50 4.64
CA GLU A 156 -13.91 9.60 5.45
C GLU A 156 -13.49 8.14 5.24
N LYS A 157 -13.49 7.37 6.34
CA LYS A 157 -13.14 5.95 6.28
C LYS A 157 -14.24 5.14 5.61
N GLN A 158 -13.89 4.53 4.50
CA GLN A 158 -14.74 3.59 3.78
C GLN A 158 -14.15 2.18 3.90
N LYS A 159 -15.04 1.19 4.02
CA LYS A 159 -14.65 -0.22 3.86
C LYS A 159 -14.96 -0.64 2.44
N MET A 160 -14.02 -1.29 1.79
CA MET A 160 -14.34 -2.02 0.57
C MET A 160 -15.44 -3.02 0.91
N PRO A 161 -16.49 -3.14 0.08
CA PRO A 161 -17.49 -4.18 0.26
C PRO A 161 -16.73 -5.50 0.36
N GLN A 162 -17.09 -6.28 1.38
CA GLN A 162 -16.53 -7.61 1.61
C GLN A 162 -16.76 -8.44 0.35
N TRP A 163 -15.72 -8.61 -0.43
CA TRP A 163 -15.72 -9.57 -1.52
C TRP A 163 -15.56 -10.95 -0.91
N LEU A 164 -16.65 -11.49 -0.35
CA LEU A 164 -16.76 -12.89 -0.02
C LEU A 164 -16.76 -13.66 -1.32
N ARG A 165 -15.59 -14.01 -1.85
CA ARG A 165 -15.51 -15.01 -2.89
C ARG A 165 -15.64 -16.36 -2.22
N TYR A 166 -16.80 -16.95 -2.40
CA TYR A 166 -17.09 -18.31 -1.99
C TYR A 166 -16.16 -19.27 -2.73
N LEU A 167 -15.14 -19.71 -2.04
CA LEU A 167 -14.28 -20.78 -2.50
C LEU A 167 -15.00 -22.05 -2.06
N HIS A 168 -15.93 -22.53 -2.89
CA HIS A 168 -16.63 -23.77 -2.63
C HIS A 168 -15.63 -24.89 -2.32
N GLN A 169 -15.66 -25.38 -1.09
CA GLN A 169 -15.14 -26.70 -0.81
C GLN A 169 -15.90 -27.67 -1.72
N ILE A 170 -15.19 -28.38 -2.55
CA ILE A 170 -15.70 -29.61 -3.11
C ILE A 170 -15.60 -30.63 -1.98
N SER A 171 -16.69 -30.81 -1.24
CA SER A 171 -16.92 -32.05 -0.52
C SER A 171 -17.10 -33.13 -1.59
N GLY A 172 -16.05 -33.92 -1.79
CA GLY A 172 -16.17 -35.21 -2.50
C GLY A 172 -16.70 -36.23 -1.57
#